data_f6f23e4aefbe6999e7fc3fc5befa9c9f
#
_entry.id   f6f23e4aefbe6999e7fc3fc5befa9c9f
#
_cell.length_a   1.000
_cell.length_b   1.000
_cell.length_c   1.000
_cell.angle_alpha   90.00
_cell.angle_beta   90.00
_cell.angle_gamma   90.00
#
_symmetry.space_group_name_H-M   'P 1'
#
loop_
_entity.id
_entity.type
_entity.pdbx_description
1 polymer ?
#
loop_
_entity_poly.entity_id
_entity_poly.type
_entity_poly.pdbx_seq_one_letter_code
_entity_poly.pdbx_strand_id
1 'polypeptide(L)'
;MKLKKLSAILLGLLGVVTLSGCSQNDRSGTFYEVFVKPMDLSLSKIHEYTGSWGWSIVIITLVIRLLVLPFMLNNYKVQNKSRKGQELARPELEVVQKKQQAAKEKEARAISNEEKMQARSELMELQREQMAIMKKYDAMPLSLGGCLPMLIPLPFLTGLFYTLSNPLYSAGIIESTFLGIFNLGTRSYTLPIIAFIVYAIQTKIQMSLMPTPTQPGQEQMQSQMKMMQWLSPIMITAFSFWVAGAVAVYYIVGGLFMIFQTYLGHALYPPYKP
;
A
#
# COMPACT_ATOMS: atom_id res chain seq x y z
N MET A 1 -11.07 -15.20 20.97
CA MET A 1 -10.82 -16.35 20.05
C MET A 1 -11.62 -16.29 18.75
N LYS A 2 -12.89 -15.90 18.74
CA LYS A 2 -13.71 -15.83 17.52
C LYS A 2 -13.23 -14.79 16.48
N LEU A 3 -12.77 -13.62 16.92
CA LEU A 3 -12.28 -12.55 16.01
C LEU A 3 -11.00 -12.93 15.25
N LYS A 4 -10.07 -13.65 15.87
CA LYS A 4 -8.84 -14.14 15.23
C LYS A 4 -9.11 -15.22 14.17
N LYS A 5 -10.11 -16.09 14.40
CA LYS A 5 -10.53 -17.08 13.41
C LYS A 5 -11.25 -16.42 12.23
N LEU A 6 -12.08 -15.40 12.49
CA LEU A 6 -12.76 -14.65 11.45
C LEU A 6 -11.78 -13.88 10.55
N SER A 7 -10.76 -13.23 11.12
CA SER A 7 -9.71 -12.55 10.35
C SER A 7 -8.83 -13.51 9.54
N ALA A 8 -8.53 -14.70 10.06
CA ALA A 8 -7.79 -15.72 9.32
C ALA A 8 -8.61 -16.30 8.16
N ILE A 9 -9.91 -16.50 8.36
CA ILE A 9 -10.84 -16.94 7.30
C ILE A 9 -10.99 -15.84 6.25
N LEU A 10 -11.10 -14.57 6.66
CA LEU A 10 -11.19 -13.43 5.72
C LEU A 10 -9.92 -13.26 4.90
N LEU A 11 -8.75 -13.42 5.51
CA LEU A 11 -7.44 -13.42 4.84
C LEU A 11 -7.28 -14.61 3.90
N GLY A 12 -7.73 -15.80 4.30
CA GLY A 12 -7.74 -16.99 3.45
C GLY A 12 -8.68 -16.83 2.26
N LEU A 13 -9.89 -16.30 2.48
CA LEU A 13 -10.85 -15.99 1.42
C LEU A 13 -10.33 -14.93 0.45
N LEU A 14 -9.71 -13.85 0.96
CA LEU A 14 -9.07 -12.83 0.13
C LEU A 14 -7.94 -13.42 -0.71
N GLY A 15 -7.10 -14.28 -0.11
CA GLY A 15 -6.02 -14.99 -0.81
C GLY A 15 -6.54 -15.91 -1.91
N VAL A 16 -7.60 -16.67 -1.65
CA VAL A 16 -8.23 -17.57 -2.65
C VAL A 16 -8.87 -16.75 -3.78
N VAL A 17 -9.57 -15.64 -3.46
CA VAL A 17 -10.21 -14.77 -4.46
C VAL A 17 -9.18 -14.06 -5.34
N THR A 18 -8.02 -13.69 -4.80
CA THR A 18 -6.94 -13.07 -5.60
C THR A 18 -6.15 -14.08 -6.41
N LEU A 19 -5.97 -15.31 -5.92
CA LEU A 19 -5.24 -16.38 -6.61
C LEU A 19 -6.08 -17.06 -7.70
N SER A 20 -7.41 -17.13 -7.57
CA SER A 20 -8.29 -17.69 -8.59
C SER A 20 -8.46 -16.79 -9.83
N GLY A 21 -8.00 -15.54 -9.78
CA GLY A 21 -8.06 -14.57 -10.88
C GLY A 21 -6.77 -14.44 -11.69
N CYS A 22 -5.84 -15.39 -11.64
CA CYS A 22 -4.51 -15.28 -12.26
C CYS A 22 -4.48 -15.36 -13.79
N SER A 23 -5.60 -15.59 -14.48
CA SER A 23 -5.66 -15.53 -15.94
C SER A 23 -6.35 -14.25 -16.41
N GLN A 24 -5.60 -13.36 -17.08
CA GLN A 24 -6.15 -12.13 -17.68
C GLN A 24 -7.29 -12.40 -18.69
N ASN A 25 -7.38 -13.58 -19.22
CA ASN A 25 -8.37 -13.98 -20.21
C ASN A 25 -9.55 -14.79 -19.64
N ASP A 26 -9.48 -15.16 -18.35
CA ASP A 26 -10.56 -15.92 -17.73
C ASP A 26 -11.65 -14.97 -17.23
N ARG A 27 -12.71 -14.86 -18.05
CA ARG A 27 -13.92 -14.08 -17.73
C ARG A 27 -14.93 -14.91 -16.93
N SER A 28 -14.48 -16.02 -16.34
CA SER A 28 -15.24 -16.87 -15.45
C SER A 28 -14.69 -16.74 -14.02
N GLY A 29 -15.55 -16.90 -13.04
CA GLY A 29 -15.14 -16.91 -11.64
C GLY A 29 -15.64 -15.71 -10.83
N THR A 30 -15.65 -15.91 -9.51
CA THR A 30 -16.24 -14.98 -8.54
C THR A 30 -15.58 -13.59 -8.57
N PHE A 31 -14.27 -13.53 -8.80
CA PHE A 31 -13.55 -12.24 -8.86
C PHE A 31 -14.00 -11.40 -10.06
N TYR A 32 -14.14 -12.03 -11.22
CA TYR A 32 -14.64 -11.35 -12.43
C TYR A 32 -16.06 -10.83 -12.23
N GLU A 33 -16.98 -11.68 -11.78
CA GLU A 33 -18.39 -11.31 -11.59
C GLU A 33 -18.60 -10.23 -10.52
N VAL A 34 -17.79 -10.22 -9.45
CA VAL A 34 -17.96 -9.29 -8.33
C VAL A 34 -17.20 -7.98 -8.52
N PHE A 35 -16.02 -7.99 -9.16
CA PHE A 35 -15.17 -6.80 -9.24
C PHE A 35 -14.99 -6.29 -10.66
N VAL A 36 -14.65 -7.15 -11.63
CA VAL A 36 -14.30 -6.71 -12.98
C VAL A 36 -15.53 -6.29 -13.78
N LYS A 37 -16.50 -7.18 -13.88
CA LYS A 37 -17.72 -6.96 -14.69
C LYS A 37 -18.55 -5.73 -14.23
N PRO A 38 -18.80 -5.51 -12.92
CA PRO A 38 -19.50 -4.29 -12.49
C PRO A 38 -18.74 -3.01 -12.79
N MET A 39 -17.40 -3.05 -12.76
CA MET A 39 -16.58 -1.88 -13.11
C MET A 39 -16.63 -1.58 -14.60
N ASP A 40 -16.57 -2.61 -15.43
CA ASP A 40 -16.66 -2.50 -16.88
C ASP A 40 -18.03 -1.96 -17.34
N LEU A 41 -19.11 -2.48 -16.75
CA LEU A 41 -20.47 -1.96 -16.97
C LEU A 41 -20.63 -0.51 -16.47
N SER A 42 -20.02 -0.18 -15.33
CA SER A 42 -20.06 1.19 -14.79
C SER A 42 -19.32 2.16 -15.68
N LEU A 43 -18.16 1.77 -16.23
CA LEU A 43 -17.41 2.57 -17.21
C LEU A 43 -18.26 2.87 -18.44
N SER A 44 -18.93 1.86 -19.02
CA SER A 44 -19.81 2.03 -20.17
C SER A 44 -20.95 2.99 -19.86
N LYS A 45 -21.61 2.83 -18.71
CA LYS A 45 -22.69 3.76 -18.30
C LYS A 45 -22.19 5.19 -18.07
N ILE A 46 -21.04 5.37 -17.40
CA ILE A 46 -20.49 6.72 -17.21
C ILE A 46 -20.15 7.34 -18.57
N HIS A 47 -19.69 6.55 -19.52
CA HIS A 47 -19.41 7.03 -20.89
C HIS A 47 -20.68 7.54 -21.59
N GLU A 48 -21.82 6.88 -21.43
CA GLU A 48 -23.10 7.35 -21.98
C GLU A 48 -23.46 8.78 -21.52
N TYR A 49 -23.09 9.14 -20.28
CA TYR A 49 -23.33 10.48 -19.73
C TYR A 49 -22.24 11.51 -20.09
N THR A 50 -20.98 11.07 -20.13
CA THR A 50 -19.84 11.99 -20.30
C THR A 50 -19.42 12.18 -21.75
N GLY A 51 -19.76 11.24 -22.63
CA GLY A 51 -19.29 11.18 -24.00
C GLY A 51 -17.78 10.94 -24.15
N SER A 52 -17.07 10.64 -23.06
CA SER A 52 -15.61 10.50 -23.06
C SER A 52 -15.14 9.36 -22.18
N TRP A 53 -14.43 8.40 -22.76
CA TRP A 53 -13.85 7.28 -22.01
C TRP A 53 -12.81 7.73 -20.98
N GLY A 54 -12.01 8.77 -21.31
CA GLY A 54 -11.03 9.30 -20.37
C GLY A 54 -11.67 9.87 -19.12
N TRP A 55 -12.74 10.66 -19.25
CA TRP A 55 -13.50 11.15 -18.10
C TRP A 55 -14.21 10.03 -17.36
N SER A 56 -14.65 8.99 -18.04
CA SER A 56 -15.24 7.80 -17.37
C SER A 56 -14.22 7.12 -16.45
N ILE A 57 -12.97 6.98 -16.90
CA ILE A 57 -11.88 6.43 -16.08
C ILE A 57 -11.59 7.33 -14.87
N VAL A 58 -11.55 8.65 -15.05
CA VAL A 58 -11.36 9.60 -13.95
C VAL A 58 -12.46 9.45 -12.91
N ILE A 59 -13.72 9.48 -13.34
CA ILE A 59 -14.88 9.42 -12.44
C ILE A 59 -14.91 8.10 -11.68
N ILE A 60 -14.79 6.94 -12.35
CA ILE A 60 -14.85 5.65 -11.66
C ILE A 60 -13.69 5.49 -10.67
N THR A 61 -12.49 5.98 -11.03
CA THR A 61 -11.34 5.97 -10.13
C THR A 61 -11.62 6.78 -8.88
N LEU A 62 -12.17 7.99 -9.02
CA LEU A 62 -12.51 8.84 -7.90
C LEU A 62 -13.62 8.23 -7.03
N VAL A 63 -14.65 7.63 -7.63
CA VAL A 63 -15.73 6.95 -6.90
C VAL A 63 -15.16 5.81 -6.05
N ILE A 64 -14.34 4.94 -6.64
CA ILE A 64 -13.71 3.84 -5.89
C ILE A 64 -12.83 4.38 -4.76
N ARG A 65 -12.02 5.41 -5.02
CA ARG A 65 -11.17 6.05 -4.02
C ARG A 65 -11.96 6.67 -2.88
N LEU A 66 -13.11 7.30 -3.17
CA LEU A 66 -14.00 7.86 -2.16
C LEU A 66 -14.66 6.77 -1.31
N LEU A 67 -15.07 5.66 -1.92
CA LEU A 67 -15.63 4.51 -1.18
C LEU A 67 -14.61 3.90 -0.20
N VAL A 68 -13.34 3.87 -0.58
CA VAL A 68 -12.26 3.31 0.24
C VAL A 68 -11.72 4.33 1.25
N LEU A 69 -11.94 5.63 1.02
CA LEU A 69 -11.40 6.74 1.82
C LEU A 69 -11.65 6.58 3.35
N PRO A 70 -12.86 6.26 3.85
CA PRO A 70 -13.10 6.14 5.29
C PRO A 70 -12.24 5.06 5.94
N PHE A 71 -11.98 3.96 5.25
CA PHE A 71 -11.08 2.90 5.74
C PHE A 71 -9.64 3.38 5.81
N MET A 72 -9.19 4.16 4.81
CA MET A 72 -7.86 4.75 4.79
C MET A 72 -7.68 5.81 5.85
N LEU A 73 -8.69 6.64 6.09
CA LEU A 73 -8.66 7.64 7.18
C LEU A 73 -8.57 6.98 8.56
N ASN A 74 -9.30 5.88 8.77
CA ASN A 74 -9.17 5.11 10.01
C ASN A 74 -7.75 4.55 10.20
N ASN A 75 -7.05 4.20 9.12
CA ASN A 75 -5.66 3.75 9.18
C ASN A 75 -4.73 4.86 9.74
N TYR A 76 -4.91 6.14 9.38
CA TYR A 76 -4.16 7.25 9.98
C TYR A 76 -4.37 7.33 11.49
N LYS A 77 -5.59 7.13 11.97
CA LYS A 77 -5.91 7.07 13.41
C LYS A 77 -5.16 5.95 14.11
N VAL A 78 -5.18 4.75 13.53
CA VAL A 78 -4.47 3.57 14.08
C VAL A 78 -2.96 3.79 14.08
N GLN A 79 -2.40 4.34 13.00
CA GLN A 79 -0.97 4.67 12.93
C GLN A 79 -0.55 5.68 13.99
N ASN A 80 -1.36 6.73 14.23
CA ASN A 80 -1.06 7.72 15.26
C ASN A 80 -1.11 7.14 16.67
N LYS A 81 -2.07 6.24 16.94
CA LYS A 81 -2.10 5.50 18.21
C LYS A 81 -0.84 4.66 18.40
N SER A 82 -0.42 3.94 17.37
CA SER A 82 0.80 3.13 17.40
C SER A 82 2.06 3.99 17.60
N ARG A 83 2.15 5.16 16.95
CA ARG A 83 3.27 6.11 17.13
C ARG A 83 3.34 6.61 18.57
N LYS A 84 2.22 7.02 19.15
CA LYS A 84 2.16 7.41 20.58
C LYS A 84 2.63 6.27 21.48
N GLY A 85 2.21 5.05 21.21
CA GLY A 85 2.66 3.86 21.92
C GLY A 85 4.17 3.64 21.80
N GLN A 86 4.75 3.84 20.61
CA GLN A 86 6.19 3.73 20.39
C GLN A 86 6.99 4.76 21.17
N GLU A 87 6.54 6.01 21.27
CA GLU A 87 7.19 7.03 22.11
C GLU A 87 7.12 6.67 23.59
N LEU A 88 5.99 6.17 24.08
CA LEU A 88 5.86 5.73 25.48
C LEU A 88 6.71 4.50 25.79
N ALA A 89 6.86 3.58 24.84
CA ALA A 89 7.68 2.38 24.96
C ALA A 89 9.18 2.66 24.80
N ARG A 90 9.56 3.84 24.32
CA ARG A 90 10.93 4.21 23.95
C ARG A 90 11.97 3.88 25.03
N PRO A 91 11.83 4.29 26.31
CA PRO A 91 12.87 4.02 27.31
C PRO A 91 13.11 2.52 27.52
N GLU A 92 12.06 1.69 27.53
CA GLU A 92 12.19 0.24 27.65
C GLU A 92 12.81 -0.39 26.39
N LEU A 93 12.42 0.10 25.20
CA LEU A 93 12.94 -0.39 23.92
C LEU A 93 14.43 -0.06 23.72
N GLU A 94 14.91 1.09 24.16
CA GLU A 94 16.34 1.46 24.10
C GLU A 94 17.23 0.48 24.88
N VAL A 95 16.78 0.04 26.04
CA VAL A 95 17.51 -0.95 26.85
C VAL A 95 17.61 -2.28 26.12
N VAL A 96 16.49 -2.76 25.55
CA VAL A 96 16.47 -4.04 24.83
C VAL A 96 17.31 -3.95 23.55
N GLN A 97 17.27 -2.83 22.82
CA GLN A 97 18.08 -2.63 21.62
C GLN A 97 19.58 -2.65 21.91
N LYS A 98 20.03 -2.03 23.01
CA LYS A 98 21.45 -2.10 23.43
C LYS A 98 21.86 -3.54 23.72
N LYS A 99 21.00 -4.31 24.40
CA LYS A 99 21.26 -5.74 24.65
C LYS A 99 21.33 -6.53 23.33
N GLN A 100 20.41 -6.25 22.37
CA GLN A 100 20.43 -6.90 21.06
C GLN A 100 21.70 -6.58 20.26
N GLN A 101 22.19 -5.34 20.31
CA GLN A 101 23.46 -4.99 19.68
C GLN A 101 24.62 -5.76 20.29
N ALA A 102 24.71 -5.82 21.62
CA ALA A 102 25.74 -6.60 22.30
C ALA A 102 25.66 -8.12 21.97
N ALA A 103 24.46 -8.68 21.89
CA ALA A 103 24.26 -10.08 21.49
C ALA A 103 24.66 -10.35 20.03
N LYS A 104 24.37 -9.40 19.10
CA LYS A 104 24.85 -9.47 17.70
C LYS A 104 26.37 -9.42 17.61
N GLU A 105 27.01 -8.56 18.40
CA GLU A 105 28.48 -8.52 18.45
C GLU A 105 29.08 -9.81 19.02
N LYS A 106 28.46 -10.41 20.05
CA LYS A 106 28.85 -11.72 20.54
C LYS A 106 28.73 -12.79 19.46
N GLU A 107 27.61 -12.83 18.72
CA GLU A 107 27.41 -13.77 17.60
C GLU A 107 28.48 -13.58 16.51
N ALA A 108 28.81 -12.33 16.16
CA ALA A 108 29.83 -12.02 15.16
C ALA A 108 31.25 -12.42 15.58
N ARG A 109 31.56 -12.38 16.89
CA ARG A 109 32.86 -12.76 17.45
C ARG A 109 32.97 -14.25 17.83
N ALA A 110 31.86 -14.96 17.86
CA ALA A 110 31.82 -16.36 18.25
C ALA A 110 32.55 -17.24 17.24
N ILE A 111 33.46 -18.07 17.74
CA ILE A 111 34.30 -19.00 16.98
C ILE A 111 33.64 -20.38 16.92
N SER A 112 33.04 -20.81 18.01
CA SER A 112 32.38 -22.12 18.09
C SER A 112 30.92 -22.08 17.68
N ASN A 113 30.40 -23.21 17.20
CA ASN A 113 28.98 -23.34 16.86
C ASN A 113 28.09 -23.23 18.12
N GLU A 114 28.57 -23.64 19.26
CA GLU A 114 27.84 -23.56 20.54
C GLU A 114 27.66 -22.10 20.97
N GLU A 115 28.73 -21.29 20.90
CA GLU A 115 28.65 -19.84 21.19
C GLU A 115 27.71 -19.12 20.25
N LYS A 116 27.72 -19.45 18.95
CA LYS A 116 26.77 -18.91 17.98
C LYS A 116 25.34 -19.28 18.30
N MET A 117 25.08 -20.52 18.69
CA MET A 117 23.72 -20.94 19.06
C MET A 117 23.23 -20.24 20.33
N GLN A 118 24.11 -20.04 21.32
CA GLN A 118 23.78 -19.31 22.56
C GLN A 118 23.45 -17.83 22.25
N ALA A 119 24.28 -17.14 21.45
CA ALA A 119 24.04 -15.76 21.04
C ALA A 119 22.74 -15.61 20.24
N ARG A 120 22.41 -16.57 19.38
CA ARG A 120 21.12 -16.61 18.67
C ARG A 120 19.92 -16.83 19.57
N SER A 121 20.06 -17.69 20.56
CA SER A 121 19.02 -17.90 21.56
C SER A 121 18.76 -16.62 22.35
N GLU A 122 19.84 -15.95 22.82
CA GLU A 122 19.76 -14.65 23.50
C GLU A 122 19.06 -13.60 22.61
N LEU A 123 19.39 -13.54 21.32
CA LEU A 123 18.73 -12.64 20.37
C LEU A 123 17.24 -12.94 20.21
N MET A 124 16.84 -14.21 20.15
CA MET A 124 15.42 -14.58 20.06
C MET A 124 14.64 -14.20 21.32
N GLU A 125 15.24 -14.34 22.50
CA GLU A 125 14.62 -13.92 23.77
C GLU A 125 14.43 -12.40 23.81
N LEU A 126 15.45 -11.64 23.43
CA LEU A 126 15.41 -10.18 23.35
C LEU A 126 14.39 -9.69 22.30
N GLN A 127 14.21 -10.42 21.20
CA GLN A 127 13.14 -10.11 20.23
C GLN A 127 11.75 -10.36 20.82
N ARG A 128 11.58 -11.42 21.63
CA ARG A 128 10.31 -11.67 22.35
C ARG A 128 10.04 -10.60 23.38
N GLU A 129 11.06 -10.17 24.13
CA GLU A 129 10.96 -9.06 25.10
C GLU A 129 10.55 -7.76 24.38
N GLN A 130 11.19 -7.44 23.25
CA GLN A 130 10.84 -6.28 22.43
C GLN A 130 9.37 -6.33 21.97
N MET A 131 8.89 -7.49 21.47
CA MET A 131 7.50 -7.65 21.06
C MET A 131 6.53 -7.52 22.24
N ALA A 132 6.91 -7.99 23.43
CA ALA A 132 6.09 -7.86 24.64
C ALA A 132 5.94 -6.39 25.07
N ILE A 133 7.04 -5.62 25.04
CA ILE A 133 7.03 -4.17 25.29
C ILE A 133 6.17 -3.46 24.27
N MET A 134 6.36 -3.72 22.98
CA MET A 134 5.56 -3.11 21.92
C MET A 134 4.06 -3.41 22.07
N LYS A 135 3.72 -4.61 22.53
CA LYS A 135 2.33 -4.99 22.79
C LYS A 135 1.77 -4.31 24.04
N LYS A 136 2.56 -4.15 25.09
CA LYS A 136 2.18 -3.46 26.35
C LYS A 136 1.74 -2.02 26.10
N TYR A 137 2.43 -1.33 25.18
CA TYR A 137 2.18 0.09 24.85
C TYR A 137 1.33 0.32 23.60
N ASP A 138 0.71 -0.71 23.01
CA ASP A 138 0.03 -0.63 21.71
C ASP A 138 0.92 -0.06 20.58
N ALA A 139 2.23 -0.28 20.69
CA ALA A 139 3.29 0.28 19.82
C ALA A 139 3.52 -0.53 18.54
N MET A 140 2.80 -1.64 18.34
CA MET A 140 3.03 -2.55 17.19
C MET A 140 2.69 -1.86 15.86
N PRO A 141 3.67 -1.66 14.96
CA PRO A 141 3.44 -1.01 13.66
C PRO A 141 2.59 -1.86 12.71
N LEU A 142 2.61 -3.17 12.89
CA LEU A 142 1.89 -4.18 12.10
C LEU A 142 0.94 -4.99 13.02
N SER A 143 0.01 -4.32 13.70
CA SER A 143 -1.13 -5.05 14.24
C SER A 143 -1.97 -5.56 13.06
N LEU A 144 -2.61 -6.74 13.20
CA LEU A 144 -3.57 -7.25 12.20
C LEU A 144 -4.64 -6.21 11.81
N GLY A 145 -4.94 -5.25 12.70
CA GLY A 145 -5.80 -4.11 12.42
C GLY A 145 -5.14 -3.00 11.60
N GLY A 146 -3.81 -2.93 11.53
CA GLY A 146 -3.07 -1.91 10.78
C GLY A 146 -2.76 -2.29 9.32
N CYS A 147 -2.62 -3.59 9.00
CA CYS A 147 -2.41 -4.04 7.62
C CYS A 147 -3.72 -4.36 6.88
N LEU A 148 -4.80 -4.70 7.61
CA LEU A 148 -6.10 -5.02 7.02
C LEU A 148 -6.64 -3.89 6.12
N PRO A 149 -6.61 -2.59 6.53
CA PRO A 149 -7.04 -1.50 5.66
C PRO A 149 -6.25 -1.37 4.36
N MET A 150 -4.99 -1.83 4.33
CA MET A 150 -4.17 -1.82 3.12
C MET A 150 -4.62 -2.88 2.10
N LEU A 151 -5.24 -3.98 2.56
CA LEU A 151 -5.73 -5.06 1.70
C LEU A 151 -7.12 -4.75 1.11
N ILE A 152 -7.92 -3.90 1.76
CA ILE A 152 -9.28 -3.57 1.31
C ILE A 152 -9.32 -2.97 -0.11
N PRO A 153 -8.46 -2.02 -0.50
CA PRO A 153 -8.48 -1.46 -1.84
C PRO A 153 -7.96 -2.40 -2.93
N LEU A 154 -7.20 -3.44 -2.59
CA LEU A 154 -6.57 -4.32 -3.58
C LEU A 154 -7.56 -4.95 -4.58
N PRO A 155 -8.67 -5.59 -4.17
CA PRO A 155 -9.59 -6.18 -5.13
C PRO A 155 -10.23 -5.16 -6.06
N PHE A 156 -10.52 -3.95 -5.58
CA PHE A 156 -11.07 -2.87 -6.40
C PHE A 156 -10.05 -2.34 -7.41
N LEU A 157 -8.81 -2.12 -6.97
CA LEU A 157 -7.74 -1.64 -7.83
C LEU A 157 -7.37 -2.69 -8.88
N THR A 158 -7.31 -3.96 -8.49
CA THR A 158 -7.04 -5.08 -9.39
C THR A 158 -8.20 -5.26 -10.37
N GLY A 159 -9.45 -5.17 -9.93
CA GLY A 159 -10.63 -5.26 -10.78
C GLY A 159 -10.64 -4.17 -11.86
N LEU A 160 -10.36 -2.91 -11.47
CA LEU A 160 -10.27 -1.81 -12.42
C LEU A 160 -9.09 -1.97 -13.39
N PHE A 161 -7.95 -2.46 -12.90
CA PHE A 161 -6.80 -2.78 -13.75
C PHE A 161 -7.15 -3.82 -14.81
N TYR A 162 -7.81 -4.92 -14.44
CA TYR A 162 -8.25 -5.94 -15.39
C TYR A 162 -9.28 -5.40 -16.39
N THR A 163 -10.24 -4.61 -15.92
CA THR A 163 -11.22 -3.94 -16.79
C THR A 163 -10.55 -3.07 -17.86
N LEU A 164 -9.59 -2.22 -17.46
CA LEU A 164 -8.90 -1.32 -18.38
C LEU A 164 -7.89 -2.03 -19.30
N SER A 165 -7.37 -3.18 -18.88
CA SER A 165 -6.45 -4.00 -19.68
C SER A 165 -7.18 -4.86 -20.71
N ASN A 166 -8.42 -5.30 -20.40
CA ASN A 166 -9.22 -6.20 -21.24
C ASN A 166 -10.71 -5.82 -21.20
N PRO A 167 -11.08 -4.61 -21.68
CA PRO A 167 -12.47 -4.13 -21.62
C PRO A 167 -13.39 -4.98 -22.52
N LEU A 168 -14.60 -5.28 -22.03
CA LEU A 168 -15.64 -6.00 -22.78
C LEU A 168 -16.81 -5.06 -23.09
N TYR A 169 -17.43 -4.49 -22.07
CA TYR A 169 -18.56 -3.56 -22.20
C TYR A 169 -18.08 -2.15 -22.49
N SER A 170 -16.85 -1.82 -22.16
CA SER A 170 -16.18 -0.53 -22.41
C SER A 170 -15.13 -0.63 -23.52
N ALA A 171 -15.30 -1.53 -24.49
CA ALA A 171 -14.35 -1.79 -25.57
C ALA A 171 -13.96 -0.54 -26.39
N GLY A 172 -14.82 0.47 -26.47
CA GLY A 172 -14.53 1.74 -27.12
C GLY A 172 -13.34 2.52 -26.52
N ILE A 173 -12.88 2.15 -25.31
CA ILE A 173 -11.65 2.69 -24.71
C ILE A 173 -10.44 2.46 -25.64
N ILE A 174 -10.38 1.31 -26.31
CA ILE A 174 -9.22 0.88 -27.11
C ILE A 174 -8.96 1.86 -28.28
N GLU A 175 -10.01 2.40 -28.88
CA GLU A 175 -9.91 3.30 -30.02
C GLU A 175 -9.98 4.78 -29.63
N SER A 176 -10.15 5.06 -28.34
CA SER A 176 -10.39 6.41 -27.86
C SER A 176 -9.12 7.16 -27.46
N THR A 177 -9.24 8.49 -27.48
CA THR A 177 -8.22 9.41 -26.97
C THR A 177 -8.77 10.22 -25.81
N PHE A 178 -7.90 10.55 -24.86
CA PHE A 178 -8.19 11.45 -23.75
C PHE A 178 -7.52 12.80 -23.98
N LEU A 179 -8.27 13.89 -23.79
CA LEU A 179 -7.85 15.28 -24.05
C LEU A 179 -7.33 15.50 -25.49
N GLY A 180 -7.71 14.66 -26.44
CA GLY A 180 -7.27 14.74 -27.82
C GLY A 180 -5.81 14.37 -28.10
N ILE A 181 -5.04 14.02 -27.08
CA ILE A 181 -3.58 13.76 -27.17
C ILE A 181 -3.16 12.40 -26.64
N PHE A 182 -3.85 11.84 -25.67
CA PHE A 182 -3.46 10.58 -25.04
C PHE A 182 -4.31 9.43 -25.57
N ASN A 183 -3.73 8.54 -26.33
CA ASN A 183 -4.40 7.31 -26.74
C ASN A 183 -4.59 6.39 -25.53
N LEU A 184 -5.82 5.93 -25.31
CA LEU A 184 -6.17 5.11 -24.15
C LEU A 184 -5.93 3.61 -24.39
N GLY A 185 -6.05 3.13 -25.63
CA GLY A 185 -5.89 1.71 -25.95
C GLY A 185 -4.46 1.28 -26.21
N THR A 186 -3.57 2.21 -26.60
CA THR A 186 -2.17 1.90 -26.89
C THR A 186 -1.23 2.36 -25.78
N ARG A 187 0.00 1.87 -25.83
CA ARG A 187 1.06 2.31 -24.90
C ARG A 187 1.40 3.78 -25.14
N SER A 188 1.57 4.52 -24.08
CA SER A 188 2.01 5.91 -24.10
C SER A 188 3.42 6.03 -23.52
N TYR A 189 4.23 6.94 -24.04
CA TYR A 189 5.54 7.28 -23.46
C TYR A 189 5.46 8.49 -22.52
N THR A 190 4.47 9.35 -22.70
CA THR A 190 4.29 10.57 -21.89
C THR A 190 3.56 10.31 -20.59
N LEU A 191 2.51 9.49 -20.59
CA LEU A 191 1.73 9.18 -19.38
C LEU A 191 2.57 8.53 -18.26
N PRO A 192 3.51 7.59 -18.52
CA PRO A 192 4.40 7.06 -17.47
C PRO A 192 5.27 8.13 -16.82
N ILE A 193 5.73 9.13 -17.58
CA ILE A 193 6.52 10.25 -17.04
C ILE A 193 5.66 11.09 -16.10
N ILE A 194 4.42 11.39 -16.49
CA ILE A 194 3.46 12.13 -15.65
C ILE A 194 3.15 11.31 -14.39
N ALA A 195 2.93 10.02 -14.52
CA ALA A 195 2.71 9.12 -13.38
C ALA A 195 3.91 9.15 -12.41
N PHE A 196 5.15 9.07 -12.94
CA PHE A 196 6.35 9.20 -12.11
C PHE A 196 6.38 10.49 -11.31
N ILE A 197 6.13 11.63 -11.95
CA ILE A 197 6.13 12.94 -11.28
C ILE A 197 5.09 12.94 -10.15
N VAL A 198 3.87 12.48 -10.41
CA VAL A 198 2.79 12.44 -9.41
C VAL A 198 3.18 11.55 -8.23
N TYR A 199 3.68 10.33 -8.47
CA TYR A 199 4.07 9.43 -7.40
C TYR A 199 5.34 9.86 -6.67
N ALA A 200 6.29 10.53 -7.36
CA ALA A 200 7.46 11.11 -6.72
C ALA A 200 7.07 12.26 -5.77
N ILE A 201 6.14 13.12 -6.18
CA ILE A 201 5.58 14.18 -5.31
C ILE A 201 4.87 13.54 -4.11
N GLN A 202 4.01 12.55 -4.34
CA GLN A 202 3.29 11.83 -3.30
C GLN A 202 4.26 11.19 -2.30
N THR A 203 5.33 10.55 -2.78
CA THR A 203 6.36 9.95 -1.92
C THR A 203 7.10 11.01 -1.11
N LYS A 204 7.49 12.14 -1.71
CA LYS A 204 8.11 13.26 -0.98
C LYS A 204 7.22 13.82 0.12
N ILE A 205 5.93 14.02 -0.18
CA ILE A 205 4.95 14.48 0.82
C ILE A 205 4.85 13.47 1.96
N GLN A 206 4.72 12.19 1.65
CA GLN A 206 4.64 11.13 2.65
C GLN A 206 5.90 11.07 3.53
N MET A 207 7.09 11.21 2.92
CA MET A 207 8.36 11.25 3.65
C MET A 207 8.50 12.48 4.53
N SER A 208 8.06 13.66 4.08
CA SER A 208 8.12 14.90 4.87
C SER A 208 7.23 14.86 6.12
N LEU A 209 6.19 14.03 6.08
CA LEU A 209 5.25 13.84 7.20
C LEU A 209 5.66 12.66 8.11
N MET A 210 6.75 11.96 7.79
CA MET A 210 7.31 10.95 8.69
C MET A 210 8.06 11.60 9.84
N PRO A 211 7.93 11.06 11.07
CA PRO A 211 8.71 11.53 12.20
C PRO A 211 10.19 11.31 11.95
N THR A 212 11.00 12.27 12.38
CA THR A 212 12.46 12.12 12.41
C THR A 212 12.85 11.02 13.39
N PRO A 213 13.85 10.18 13.07
CA PRO A 213 14.36 9.19 14.02
C PRO A 213 15.01 9.92 15.18
N THR A 214 14.63 9.54 16.36
CA THR A 214 15.15 10.11 17.60
C THR A 214 16.11 9.18 18.33
N GLN A 215 16.39 8.00 17.76
CA GLN A 215 17.21 6.96 18.39
C GLN A 215 18.41 6.54 17.55
N PRO A 216 19.59 6.32 18.18
CA PRO A 216 20.71 5.65 17.53
C PRO A 216 20.31 4.25 17.07
N GLY A 217 20.56 3.90 15.80
CA GLY A 217 20.16 2.62 15.19
C GLY A 217 18.82 2.63 14.45
N GLN A 218 17.92 3.57 14.72
CA GLN A 218 16.71 3.78 13.89
C GLN A 218 17.03 4.42 12.54
N GLU A 219 18.15 5.12 12.43
CA GLU A 219 18.59 5.76 11.18
C GLU A 219 18.77 4.75 10.05
N GLN A 220 19.36 3.59 10.36
CA GLN A 220 19.56 2.53 9.37
C GLN A 220 18.22 1.93 8.90
N MET A 221 17.30 1.66 9.83
CA MET A 221 15.97 1.16 9.48
C MET A 221 15.15 2.21 8.74
N GLN A 222 15.28 3.48 9.09
CA GLN A 222 14.61 4.57 8.38
C GLN A 222 15.19 4.77 6.97
N SER A 223 16.50 4.63 6.78
CA SER A 223 17.10 4.71 5.45
C SER A 223 16.63 3.58 4.54
N GLN A 224 16.48 2.36 5.06
CA GLN A 224 15.87 1.25 4.33
C GLN A 224 14.40 1.53 3.99
N MET A 225 13.63 2.07 4.92
CA MET A 225 12.23 2.44 4.67
C MET A 225 12.11 3.54 3.62
N LYS A 226 13.00 4.55 3.65
CA LYS A 226 13.05 5.59 2.61
C LYS A 226 13.37 5.01 1.24
N MET A 227 14.34 4.12 1.15
CA MET A 227 14.70 3.43 -0.09
C MET A 227 13.52 2.59 -0.61
N MET A 228 12.84 1.86 0.27
CA MET A 228 11.68 1.05 -0.10
C MET A 228 10.49 1.89 -0.57
N GLN A 229 10.31 3.11 -0.04
CA GLN A 229 9.26 4.03 -0.50
C GLN A 229 9.50 4.54 -1.91
N TRP A 230 10.77 4.77 -2.31
CA TRP A 230 11.12 5.15 -3.68
C TRP A 230 10.95 4.01 -4.69
N LEU A 231 10.92 2.76 -4.22
CA LEU A 231 10.67 1.62 -5.09
C LEU A 231 9.28 1.70 -5.73
N SER A 232 8.27 2.20 -5.02
CA SER A 232 6.89 2.32 -5.53
C SER A 232 6.77 3.23 -6.76
N PRO A 233 7.23 4.49 -6.77
CA PRO A 233 7.23 5.34 -7.97
C PRO A 233 7.96 4.70 -9.15
N ILE A 234 9.11 4.09 -8.90
CA ILE A 234 9.93 3.46 -9.95
C ILE A 234 9.18 2.27 -10.55
N MET A 235 8.62 1.39 -9.72
CA MET A 235 7.88 0.21 -10.18
C MET A 235 6.61 0.57 -10.95
N ILE A 236 5.83 1.54 -10.45
CA ILE A 236 4.62 2.00 -11.14
C ILE A 236 4.97 2.62 -12.48
N THR A 237 6.02 3.43 -12.55
CA THR A 237 6.49 4.04 -13.79
C THR A 237 6.96 2.98 -14.78
N ALA A 238 7.83 2.07 -14.36
CA ALA A 238 8.32 0.98 -15.21
C ALA A 238 7.15 0.15 -15.76
N PHE A 239 6.19 -0.20 -14.90
CA PHE A 239 5.01 -0.96 -15.31
C PHE A 239 4.11 -0.16 -16.28
N SER A 240 3.98 1.15 -16.07
CA SER A 240 3.18 2.04 -16.91
C SER A 240 3.66 2.12 -18.37
N PHE A 241 4.92 1.80 -18.67
CA PHE A 241 5.42 1.70 -20.04
C PHE A 241 4.89 0.47 -20.81
N TRP A 242 4.44 -0.55 -20.10
CA TRP A 242 3.95 -1.80 -20.73
C TRP A 242 2.44 -1.92 -20.80
N VAL A 243 1.72 -1.07 -20.09
CA VAL A 243 0.25 -1.10 -20.07
C VAL A 243 -0.36 -0.06 -21.02
N ALA A 244 -1.65 -0.22 -21.32
CA ALA A 244 -2.42 0.72 -22.12
C ALA A 244 -2.55 2.09 -21.43
N GLY A 245 -2.71 3.16 -22.21
CA GLY A 245 -2.85 4.53 -21.71
C GLY A 245 -3.97 4.70 -20.69
N ALA A 246 -5.07 3.98 -20.84
CA ALA A 246 -6.17 3.94 -19.88
C ALA A 246 -5.72 3.59 -18.46
N VAL A 247 -4.84 2.60 -18.32
CA VAL A 247 -4.28 2.19 -17.02
C VAL A 247 -3.33 3.27 -16.48
N ALA A 248 -2.55 3.90 -17.34
CA ALA A 248 -1.67 4.99 -16.92
C ALA A 248 -2.46 6.21 -16.42
N VAL A 249 -3.57 6.57 -17.07
CA VAL A 249 -4.49 7.62 -16.60
C VAL A 249 -5.06 7.27 -15.23
N TYR A 250 -5.51 6.03 -15.04
CA TYR A 250 -5.96 5.54 -13.74
C TYR A 250 -4.89 5.67 -12.65
N TYR A 251 -3.62 5.36 -12.92
CA TYR A 251 -2.53 5.56 -11.95
C TYR A 251 -2.33 7.03 -11.62
N ILE A 252 -2.33 7.92 -12.61
CA ILE A 252 -2.17 9.37 -12.40
C ILE A 252 -3.27 9.90 -11.49
N VAL A 253 -4.54 9.63 -11.82
CA VAL A 253 -5.69 10.07 -11.02
C VAL A 253 -5.64 9.49 -9.61
N GLY A 254 -5.30 8.19 -9.50
CA GLY A 254 -5.12 7.52 -8.22
C GLY A 254 -4.02 8.14 -7.36
N GLY A 255 -2.88 8.49 -7.97
CA GLY A 255 -1.77 9.15 -7.30
C GLY A 255 -2.11 10.56 -6.82
N LEU A 256 -2.80 11.36 -7.64
CA LEU A 256 -3.30 12.69 -7.24
C LEU A 256 -4.29 12.59 -6.06
N PHE A 257 -5.20 11.61 -6.11
CA PHE A 257 -6.10 11.38 -4.99
C PHE A 257 -5.35 10.96 -3.72
N MET A 258 -4.29 10.16 -3.82
CA MET A 258 -3.45 9.78 -2.67
C MET A 258 -2.76 10.99 -2.04
N ILE A 259 -2.34 11.99 -2.82
CA ILE A 259 -1.82 13.25 -2.29
C ILE A 259 -2.91 13.95 -1.47
N PHE A 260 -4.10 14.13 -2.04
CA PHE A 260 -5.25 14.70 -1.33
C PHE A 260 -5.57 13.93 -0.05
N GLN A 261 -5.67 12.62 -0.13
CA GLN A 261 -5.94 11.73 1.00
C GLN A 261 -4.89 11.86 2.11
N THR A 262 -3.62 12.02 1.75
CA THR A 262 -2.53 12.20 2.72
C THR A 262 -2.69 13.50 3.50
N TYR A 263 -2.96 14.60 2.81
CA TYR A 263 -3.24 15.89 3.47
C TYR A 263 -4.48 15.82 4.36
N LEU A 264 -5.57 15.25 3.86
CA LEU A 264 -6.81 15.09 4.63
C LEU A 264 -6.60 14.22 5.86
N GLY A 265 -5.88 13.10 5.71
CA GLY A 265 -5.58 12.19 6.81
C GLY A 265 -4.75 12.86 7.91
N HIS A 266 -3.77 13.68 7.55
CA HIS A 266 -2.95 14.41 8.53
C HIS A 266 -3.68 15.62 9.12
N ALA A 267 -4.60 16.23 8.41
CA ALA A 267 -5.44 17.30 8.93
C ALA A 267 -6.44 16.79 9.99
N LEU A 268 -7.05 15.63 9.72
CA LEU A 268 -8.02 15.01 10.63
C LEU A 268 -7.34 14.27 11.80
N TYR A 269 -6.20 13.68 11.55
CA TYR A 269 -5.42 12.88 12.51
C TYR A 269 -3.96 13.36 12.50
N PRO A 270 -3.67 14.53 13.09
CA PRO A 270 -2.30 15.05 13.12
C PRO A 270 -1.36 14.07 13.80
N PRO A 271 -0.13 13.90 13.29
CA PRO A 271 0.85 13.00 13.90
C PRO A 271 1.14 13.43 15.33
N TYR A 272 1.25 12.44 16.21
CA TYR A 272 1.65 12.69 17.59
C TYR A 272 3.01 13.40 17.60
N LYS A 273 3.07 14.56 18.27
CA LYS A 273 4.31 15.28 18.58
C LYS A 273 4.62 15.01 20.04
N PRO A 274 5.80 14.49 20.38
CA PRO A 274 6.22 14.25 21.77
C PRO A 274 6.33 15.55 22.54
#